data_d313765d29fcb259e7f1a95324ad847c
#
_entry.id   d313765d29fcb259e7f1a95324ad847c
#
_cell.length_a   1.000
_cell.length_b   1.000
_cell.length_c   1.000
_cell.angle_alpha   90.00
_cell.angle_beta   90.00
_cell.angle_gamma   90.00
#
_symmetry.space_group_name_H-M   'P 1'
#
loop_
_entity.id
_entity.type
_entity.pdbx_description
1 polymer ?
#
loop_
_entity_poly.entity_id
_entity_poly.type
_entity_poly.pdbx_seq_one_letter_code
_entity_poly.pdbx_strand_id
1 'polypeptide(L)'
;MRSALLVVHPTRQEALDSAEIFVNELKKADFKVYSNIELNGTQLFKIGTKVEIAIVLGGDGTILRAAELVREQNTPILGINLGHVGFLAEIERPSLSDIASAITNGSFEIEERMSLSYQLLRGGKLLQSGWALNEVTIERNDHQMIDLFVQIDHRPLSRWWCDAVICATPTGSTAYAYSAGGPVVWPEVDALVLLPLAAHALFTRPMVISPRSEIVIDIESESADLNADGIRRTKLQKNDRVVLTSDKEDVLLAHIKPAAFADRLVAKFKLPVEGWRGE
;
A
#
# COMPACT_ATOMS: atom_id res chain seq x y z
N MET A 1 16.17 -15.27 20.60
CA MET A 1 14.75 -15.56 20.84
C MET A 1 14.00 -15.01 19.64
N ARG A 2 13.29 -15.84 18.94
CA ARG A 2 12.49 -15.46 17.76
C ARG A 2 11.36 -14.53 18.17
N SER A 3 10.95 -13.63 17.30
CA SER A 3 9.89 -12.68 17.62
C SER A 3 9.01 -12.37 16.41
N ALA A 4 7.72 -12.22 16.63
CA ALA A 4 6.74 -11.87 15.63
C ALA A 4 5.87 -10.70 16.09
N LEU A 5 5.43 -9.87 15.11
CA LEU A 5 4.42 -8.85 15.33
C LEU A 5 3.09 -9.37 14.78
N LEU A 6 2.06 -9.37 15.58
CA LEU A 6 0.70 -9.64 15.15
C LEU A 6 -0.05 -8.33 14.97
N VAL A 7 -0.44 -8.02 13.73
CA VAL A 7 -1.23 -6.82 13.39
C VAL A 7 -2.67 -7.24 13.15
N VAL A 8 -3.55 -6.82 14.03
CA VAL A 8 -4.95 -7.25 14.04
C VAL A 8 -5.86 -6.09 13.69
N HIS A 9 -6.90 -6.36 12.88
CA HIS A 9 -7.94 -5.37 12.63
C HIS A 9 -8.73 -5.11 13.92
N PRO A 10 -8.78 -3.87 14.43
CA PRO A 10 -9.20 -3.60 15.81
C PRO A 10 -10.68 -3.86 16.09
N THR A 11 -11.53 -3.93 15.06
CA THR A 11 -12.99 -4.03 15.22
C THR A 11 -13.61 -5.28 14.60
N ARG A 12 -12.81 -6.13 13.93
CA ARG A 12 -13.33 -7.37 13.34
C ARG A 12 -13.21 -8.51 14.35
N GLN A 13 -14.35 -9.03 14.82
CA GLN A 13 -14.38 -10.10 15.82
C GLN A 13 -13.62 -11.35 15.36
N GLU A 14 -13.78 -11.76 14.10
CA GLU A 14 -13.06 -12.90 13.54
C GLU A 14 -11.54 -12.73 13.58
N ALA A 15 -11.05 -11.50 13.42
CA ALA A 15 -9.63 -11.21 13.54
C ALA A 15 -9.14 -11.32 14.98
N LEU A 16 -9.94 -10.85 15.93
CA LEU A 16 -9.64 -10.94 17.35
C LEU A 16 -9.63 -12.40 17.84
N ASP A 17 -10.66 -13.18 17.47
CA ASP A 17 -10.75 -14.60 17.83
C ASP A 17 -9.57 -15.41 17.22
N SER A 18 -9.24 -15.15 15.97
CA SER A 18 -8.09 -15.78 15.31
C SER A 18 -6.76 -15.38 15.96
N ALA A 19 -6.66 -14.15 16.44
CA ALA A 19 -5.44 -13.64 17.07
C ALA A 19 -5.09 -14.40 18.35
N GLU A 20 -6.07 -14.70 19.21
CA GLU A 20 -5.83 -15.45 20.45
C GLU A 20 -5.30 -16.85 20.16
N ILE A 21 -5.88 -17.54 19.18
CA ILE A 21 -5.40 -18.86 18.76
C ILE A 21 -3.98 -18.77 18.23
N PHE A 22 -3.70 -17.77 17.38
CA PHE A 22 -2.41 -17.58 16.74
C PHE A 22 -1.30 -17.26 17.74
N VAL A 23 -1.59 -16.42 18.74
CA VAL A 23 -0.66 -16.11 19.83
C VAL A 23 -0.25 -17.40 20.57
N ASN A 24 -1.20 -18.29 20.84
CA ASN A 24 -0.90 -19.55 21.52
C ASN A 24 -0.02 -20.46 20.67
N GLU A 25 -0.29 -20.58 19.36
CA GLU A 25 0.53 -21.41 18.47
C GLU A 25 1.97 -20.85 18.33
N LEU A 26 2.13 -19.55 18.15
CA LEU A 26 3.45 -18.93 18.10
C LEU A 26 4.23 -19.08 19.40
N LYS A 27 3.58 -19.01 20.56
CA LYS A 27 4.22 -19.23 21.85
C LYS A 27 4.67 -20.67 22.05
N LYS A 28 3.89 -21.67 21.61
CA LYS A 28 4.32 -23.07 21.60
C LYS A 28 5.59 -23.28 20.76
N ALA A 29 5.77 -22.46 19.72
CA ALA A 29 6.96 -22.46 18.87
C ALA A 29 8.08 -21.51 19.38
N ASP A 30 8.03 -21.11 20.65
CA ASP A 30 9.03 -20.27 21.34
C ASP A 30 9.22 -18.86 20.72
N PHE A 31 8.15 -18.30 20.15
CA PHE A 31 8.14 -16.92 19.71
C PHE A 31 7.75 -15.95 20.82
N LYS A 32 8.47 -14.85 20.90
CA LYS A 32 8.00 -13.65 21.60
C LYS A 32 7.04 -12.91 20.69
N VAL A 33 5.80 -12.76 21.11
CA VAL A 33 4.73 -12.16 20.29
C VAL A 33 4.47 -10.73 20.75
N TYR A 34 4.56 -9.80 19.81
CA TYR A 34 4.12 -8.41 19.95
C TYR A 34 2.80 -8.22 19.22
N SER A 35 2.04 -7.20 19.59
CA SER A 35 0.81 -6.88 18.89
C SER A 35 0.59 -5.36 18.80
N ASN A 36 -0.16 -4.92 17.79
CA ASN A 36 -0.53 -3.52 17.58
C ASN A 36 -1.65 -3.05 18.51
N ILE A 37 -2.34 -3.98 19.17
CA ILE A 37 -3.42 -3.72 20.14
C ILE A 37 -3.16 -4.55 21.41
N GLU A 38 -3.85 -4.24 22.49
CA GLU A 38 -3.77 -5.05 23.72
C GLU A 38 -4.43 -6.42 23.50
N LEU A 39 -3.64 -7.47 23.56
CA LEU A 39 -4.08 -8.86 23.46
C LEU A 39 -3.44 -9.69 24.59
N ASN A 40 -4.21 -10.63 25.13
CA ASN A 40 -3.71 -11.54 26.15
C ASN A 40 -2.48 -12.31 25.64
N GLY A 41 -1.43 -12.31 26.45
CA GLY A 41 -0.23 -13.05 26.15
C GLY A 41 0.71 -12.41 25.15
N THR A 42 0.48 -11.15 24.73
CA THR A 42 1.37 -10.38 23.88
C THR A 42 1.98 -9.19 24.63
N GLN A 43 2.97 -8.55 24.02
CA GLN A 43 3.46 -7.24 24.42
C GLN A 43 3.05 -6.22 23.36
N LEU A 44 2.64 -5.02 23.80
CA LEU A 44 2.31 -3.95 22.86
C LEU A 44 3.55 -3.58 22.04
N PHE A 45 3.40 -3.55 20.72
CA PHE A 45 4.50 -3.21 19.81
C PHE A 45 4.90 -1.75 19.95
N LYS A 46 6.21 -1.52 19.96
CA LYS A 46 6.79 -0.17 19.87
C LYS A 46 7.60 -0.07 18.61
N ILE A 47 7.43 1.01 17.86
CA ILE A 47 8.23 1.28 16.65
C ILE A 47 9.72 1.16 17.00
N GLY A 48 10.48 0.48 16.11
CA GLY A 48 11.89 0.15 16.35
C GLY A 48 12.13 -1.18 17.06
N THR A 49 11.09 -1.85 17.57
CA THR A 49 11.24 -3.24 18.07
C THR A 49 11.51 -4.17 16.90
N LYS A 50 12.65 -4.85 16.90
CA LYS A 50 12.99 -5.83 15.86
C LYS A 50 12.11 -7.06 15.98
N VAL A 51 11.48 -7.43 14.86
CA VAL A 51 10.71 -8.68 14.72
C VAL A 51 11.12 -9.38 13.44
N GLU A 52 10.99 -10.69 13.44
CA GLU A 52 11.37 -11.54 12.31
C GLU A 52 10.33 -11.52 11.20
N ILE A 53 9.08 -11.38 11.58
CA ILE A 53 7.93 -11.34 10.66
C ILE A 53 6.78 -10.54 11.28
N ALA A 54 6.03 -9.83 10.43
CA ALA A 54 4.75 -9.23 10.79
C ALA A 54 3.61 -10.05 10.18
N ILE A 55 2.70 -10.52 11.01
CA ILE A 55 1.56 -11.35 10.62
C ILE A 55 0.30 -10.49 10.73
N VAL A 56 -0.42 -10.36 9.64
CA VAL A 56 -1.59 -9.48 9.54
C VAL A 56 -2.86 -10.30 9.48
N LEU A 57 -3.73 -10.10 10.45
CA LEU A 57 -5.10 -10.65 10.46
C LEU A 57 -6.06 -9.58 9.97
N GLY A 58 -6.27 -9.53 8.66
CA GLY A 58 -7.09 -8.49 8.03
C GLY A 58 -6.92 -8.42 6.52
N GLY A 59 -7.48 -7.38 5.92
CA GLY A 59 -7.36 -7.09 4.48
C GLY A 59 -6.21 -6.14 4.15
N ASP A 60 -6.15 -5.69 2.88
CA ASP A 60 -5.09 -4.84 2.34
C ASP A 60 -4.84 -3.59 3.19
N GLY A 61 -5.90 -2.91 3.68
CA GLY A 61 -5.73 -1.74 4.56
C GLY A 61 -5.05 -2.05 5.90
N THR A 62 -5.13 -3.31 6.41
CA THR A 62 -4.42 -3.72 7.61
C THR A 62 -2.94 -4.04 7.28
N ILE A 63 -2.68 -4.53 6.07
CA ILE A 63 -1.33 -4.75 5.56
C ILE A 63 -0.60 -3.41 5.39
N LEU A 64 -1.28 -2.38 4.86
CA LEU A 64 -0.70 -1.02 4.79
C LEU A 64 -0.30 -0.51 6.18
N ARG A 65 -1.13 -0.74 7.20
CA ARG A 65 -0.79 -0.38 8.59
C ARG A 65 0.39 -1.18 9.15
N ALA A 66 0.51 -2.45 8.78
CA ALA A 66 1.67 -3.26 9.16
C ALA A 66 2.96 -2.72 8.52
N ALA A 67 2.88 -2.34 7.24
CA ALA A 67 4.01 -1.74 6.54
C ALA A 67 4.52 -0.45 7.24
N GLU A 68 3.60 0.40 7.75
CA GLU A 68 3.99 1.58 8.57
C GLU A 68 4.83 1.21 9.79
N LEU A 69 4.59 0.04 10.36
CA LEU A 69 5.25 -0.37 11.60
C LEU A 69 6.62 -1.02 11.36
N VAL A 70 6.81 -1.69 10.22
CA VAL A 70 7.93 -2.61 10.07
C VAL A 70 8.81 -2.41 8.82
N ARG A 71 8.39 -1.58 7.85
CA ARG A 71 9.12 -1.40 6.58
C ARG A 71 10.58 -0.98 6.80
N GLU A 72 10.84 0.01 7.67
CA GLU A 72 12.19 0.51 7.95
C GLU A 72 13.14 -0.57 8.48
N GLN A 73 12.62 -1.71 8.90
CA GLN A 73 13.39 -2.84 9.42
C GLN A 73 13.52 -3.97 8.40
N ASN A 74 13.00 -3.80 7.18
CA ASN A 74 12.91 -4.84 6.16
C ASN A 74 12.27 -6.13 6.68
N THR A 75 11.25 -5.99 7.53
CA THR A 75 10.53 -7.14 8.09
C THR A 75 9.45 -7.59 7.11
N PRO A 76 9.44 -8.87 6.69
CA PRO A 76 8.41 -9.39 5.81
C PRO A 76 7.04 -9.40 6.47
N ILE A 77 6.01 -9.13 5.68
CA ILE A 77 4.61 -9.03 6.09
C ILE A 77 3.82 -10.17 5.49
N LEU A 78 3.28 -11.05 6.31
CA LEU A 78 2.38 -12.13 5.91
C LEU A 78 0.93 -11.70 6.14
N GLY A 79 0.19 -11.47 5.08
CA GLY A 79 -1.22 -11.11 5.14
C GLY A 79 -2.13 -12.33 5.13
N ILE A 80 -2.97 -12.50 6.16
CA ILE A 80 -3.97 -13.57 6.25
C ILE A 80 -5.33 -12.95 6.04
N ASN A 81 -5.98 -13.34 4.93
CA ASN A 81 -7.31 -12.87 4.60
C ASN A 81 -8.37 -13.57 5.45
N LEU A 82 -9.24 -12.78 6.08
CA LEU A 82 -10.33 -13.25 6.92
C LEU A 82 -11.71 -13.13 6.25
N GLY A 83 -11.79 -13.16 4.91
CA GLY A 83 -13.10 -13.21 4.25
C GLY A 83 -13.25 -12.44 2.94
N HIS A 84 -12.41 -11.48 2.62
CA HIS A 84 -12.47 -10.76 1.34
C HIS A 84 -11.14 -10.83 0.62
N VAL A 85 -11.13 -11.36 -0.59
CA VAL A 85 -9.93 -11.45 -1.42
C VAL A 85 -9.34 -10.05 -1.62
N GLY A 86 -8.10 -9.87 -1.16
CA GLY A 86 -7.27 -8.69 -1.39
C GLY A 86 -6.20 -8.96 -2.44
N PHE A 87 -5.39 -7.94 -2.74
CA PHE A 87 -4.24 -8.09 -3.63
C PHE A 87 -2.94 -8.38 -2.89
N LEU A 88 -2.91 -8.13 -1.58
CA LEU A 88 -1.70 -8.23 -0.77
C LEU A 88 -1.71 -9.47 0.17
N ALA A 89 -2.89 -9.93 0.59
CA ALA A 89 -3.02 -11.10 1.46
C ALA A 89 -3.03 -12.41 0.68
N GLU A 90 -2.86 -13.53 1.38
CA GLU A 90 -3.05 -14.88 0.83
C GLU A 90 -4.45 -15.05 0.23
N ILE A 91 -4.57 -15.69 -0.93
CA ILE A 91 -5.87 -15.98 -1.58
C ILE A 91 -6.59 -17.10 -0.84
N GLU A 92 -5.88 -18.20 -0.62
CA GLU A 92 -6.39 -19.30 0.17
C GLU A 92 -6.18 -19.01 1.66
N ARG A 93 -7.08 -19.50 2.49
CA ARG A 93 -6.96 -19.42 3.94
C ARG A 93 -6.32 -20.70 4.49
N PRO A 94 -4.98 -20.75 4.65
CA PRO A 94 -4.35 -21.89 5.31
C PRO A 94 -4.86 -22.03 6.73
N SER A 95 -4.78 -23.23 7.31
CA SER A 95 -5.09 -23.38 8.73
C SER A 95 -4.10 -22.57 9.58
N LEU A 96 -4.55 -22.09 10.75
CA LEU A 96 -3.66 -21.32 11.64
C LEU A 96 -2.43 -22.13 12.07
N SER A 97 -2.57 -23.46 12.17
CA SER A 97 -1.47 -24.38 12.47
C SER A 97 -0.47 -24.49 11.32
N ASP A 98 -0.95 -24.52 10.06
CA ASP A 98 -0.08 -24.56 8.88
C ASP A 98 0.71 -23.27 8.76
N ILE A 99 0.08 -22.13 9.03
CA ILE A 99 0.73 -20.82 9.03
C ILE A 99 1.82 -20.77 10.12
N ALA A 100 1.49 -21.17 11.35
CA ALA A 100 2.45 -21.21 12.45
C ALA A 100 3.63 -22.14 12.14
N SER A 101 3.35 -23.28 11.52
CA SER A 101 4.39 -24.23 11.09
C SER A 101 5.27 -23.64 9.99
N ALA A 102 4.68 -23.00 8.98
CA ALA A 102 5.43 -22.35 7.90
C ALA A 102 6.36 -21.24 8.43
N ILE A 103 5.85 -20.40 9.33
CA ILE A 103 6.66 -19.36 9.99
C ILE A 103 7.79 -19.97 10.80
N THR A 104 7.49 -21.01 11.59
CA THR A 104 8.49 -21.68 12.43
C THR A 104 9.61 -22.29 11.60
N ASN A 105 9.27 -22.89 10.47
CA ASN A 105 10.21 -23.55 9.57
C ASN A 105 10.87 -22.59 8.55
N GLY A 106 10.44 -21.33 8.49
CA GLY A 106 10.88 -20.37 7.46
C GLY A 106 10.42 -20.77 6.05
N SER A 107 9.30 -21.50 5.93
CA SER A 107 8.77 -22.00 4.66
C SER A 107 7.78 -21.00 4.06
N PHE A 108 8.29 -19.85 3.64
CA PHE A 108 7.56 -18.81 2.92
C PHE A 108 8.48 -18.12 1.91
N GLU A 109 7.89 -17.62 0.84
CA GLU A 109 8.60 -16.86 -0.18
C GLU A 109 8.43 -15.36 0.08
N ILE A 110 9.45 -14.58 -0.27
CA ILE A 110 9.42 -13.11 -0.16
C ILE A 110 9.18 -12.53 -1.54
N GLU A 111 8.18 -11.65 -1.62
CA GLU A 111 7.88 -10.81 -2.77
C GLU A 111 8.18 -9.36 -2.42
N GLU A 112 9.07 -8.73 -3.20
CA GLU A 112 9.41 -7.31 -3.05
C GLU A 112 8.39 -6.45 -3.79
N ARG A 113 7.87 -5.44 -3.12
CA ARG A 113 6.89 -4.50 -3.67
C ARG A 113 7.45 -3.09 -3.66
N MET A 114 7.69 -2.57 -4.88
CA MET A 114 8.12 -1.19 -5.08
C MET A 114 7.24 -0.23 -4.30
N SER A 115 7.84 0.77 -3.70
CA SER A 115 7.13 1.87 -3.06
C SER A 115 7.47 3.22 -3.70
N LEU A 116 6.63 4.21 -3.43
CA LEU A 116 6.73 5.58 -3.91
C LEU A 116 7.22 6.48 -2.78
N SER A 117 8.22 7.30 -3.05
CA SER A 117 8.68 8.36 -2.13
C SER A 117 8.05 9.69 -2.50
N TYR A 118 7.72 10.51 -1.50
CA TYR A 118 7.32 11.89 -1.72
C TYR A 118 8.12 12.87 -0.85
N GLN A 119 8.34 14.05 -1.38
CA GLN A 119 8.90 15.19 -0.65
C GLN A 119 7.98 16.40 -0.85
N LEU A 120 7.62 17.04 0.24
CA LEU A 120 6.90 18.32 0.25
C LEU A 120 7.87 19.46 0.53
N LEU A 121 7.99 20.37 -0.43
CA LEU A 121 8.83 21.56 -0.30
C LEU A 121 7.94 22.81 -0.20
N ARG A 122 8.30 23.70 0.71
CA ARG A 122 7.68 25.02 0.90
C ARG A 122 8.76 26.11 0.88
N GLY A 123 8.62 27.07 -0.03
CA GLY A 123 9.66 28.09 -0.21
C GLY A 123 11.05 27.51 -0.52
N GLY A 124 11.10 26.39 -1.24
CA GLY A 124 12.34 25.68 -1.60
C GLY A 124 12.97 24.86 -0.48
N LYS A 125 12.37 24.82 0.71
CA LYS A 125 12.86 24.03 1.85
C LYS A 125 12.01 22.76 2.02
N LEU A 126 12.67 21.63 2.31
CA LEU A 126 11.99 20.38 2.64
C LEU A 126 11.20 20.58 3.95
N LEU A 127 9.88 20.42 3.87
CA LEU A 127 8.97 20.48 4.99
C LEU A 127 8.65 19.09 5.55
N GLN A 128 8.43 18.14 4.65
CA GLN A 128 8.05 16.78 5.00
C GLN A 128 8.50 15.81 3.90
N SER A 129 8.82 14.59 4.27
CA SER A 129 9.00 13.47 3.36
C SER A 129 8.23 12.26 3.87
N GLY A 130 7.94 11.33 2.98
CA GLY A 130 7.28 10.07 3.31
C GLY A 130 7.23 9.16 2.10
N TRP A 131 6.45 8.10 2.21
CA TRP A 131 6.37 7.05 1.21
C TRP A 131 4.92 6.55 1.06
N ALA A 132 4.66 5.74 0.02
CA ALA A 132 3.40 5.03 -0.17
C ALA A 132 3.64 3.67 -0.83
N LEU A 133 2.89 2.65 -0.42
CA LEU A 133 2.89 1.35 -1.09
C LEU A 133 1.95 1.37 -2.31
N ASN A 134 0.77 1.96 -2.16
CA ASN A 134 -0.20 2.06 -3.25
C ASN A 134 0.00 3.34 -4.04
N GLU A 135 -0.33 4.49 -3.47
CA GLU A 135 -0.33 5.77 -4.18
C GLU A 135 -0.14 6.98 -3.27
N VAL A 136 0.36 8.02 -3.87
CA VAL A 136 0.26 9.40 -3.35
C VAL A 136 -0.76 10.14 -4.19
N THR A 137 -1.71 10.81 -3.54
CA THR A 137 -2.69 11.66 -4.20
C THR A 137 -2.53 13.12 -3.76
N ILE A 138 -2.84 14.04 -4.67
CA ILE A 138 -3.05 15.44 -4.36
C ILE A 138 -4.50 15.72 -4.72
N GLU A 139 -5.31 16.08 -3.71
CA GLU A 139 -6.76 16.13 -3.81
C GLU A 139 -7.29 17.50 -3.40
N ARG A 140 -8.42 17.89 -3.98
CA ARG A 140 -9.18 19.03 -3.47
C ARG A 140 -9.67 18.74 -2.05
N ASN A 141 -9.71 19.76 -1.24
CA ASN A 141 -10.22 19.69 0.12
C ASN A 141 -11.54 20.45 0.34
N ASP A 142 -12.07 21.04 -0.72
CA ASP A 142 -13.36 21.72 -0.77
C ASP A 142 -14.12 21.41 -2.08
N HIS A 143 -15.10 22.23 -2.43
CA HIS A 143 -15.90 22.05 -3.65
C HIS A 143 -15.22 22.57 -4.93
N GLN A 144 -14.10 23.27 -4.81
CA GLN A 144 -13.40 23.84 -5.95
C GLN A 144 -12.35 22.84 -6.47
N MET A 145 -12.24 22.75 -7.78
CA MET A 145 -11.16 22.01 -8.41
C MET A 145 -9.80 22.62 -8.06
N ILE A 146 -8.80 21.79 -7.98
CA ILE A 146 -7.42 22.24 -7.76
C ILE A 146 -6.71 22.51 -9.08
N ASP A 147 -5.86 23.53 -9.06
CA ASP A 147 -5.01 23.92 -10.18
C ASP A 147 -3.56 23.48 -9.87
N LEU A 148 -3.03 22.62 -10.75
CA LEU A 148 -1.75 21.96 -10.56
C LEU A 148 -0.89 22.12 -11.81
N PHE A 149 0.39 22.45 -11.62
CA PHE A 149 1.37 22.40 -12.68
C PHE A 149 2.26 21.18 -12.53
N VAL A 150 2.23 20.29 -13.51
CA VAL A 150 2.91 19.00 -13.49
C VAL A 150 4.09 18.99 -14.44
N GLN A 151 5.20 18.49 -13.95
CA GLN A 151 6.45 18.33 -14.69
C GLN A 151 6.97 16.90 -14.52
N ILE A 152 7.69 16.40 -15.52
CA ILE A 152 8.42 15.13 -15.46
C ILE A 152 9.85 15.39 -15.93
N ASP A 153 10.84 14.98 -15.15
CA ASP A 153 12.28 15.14 -15.43
C ASP A 153 12.63 16.61 -15.78
N HIS A 154 12.11 17.52 -14.95
CA HIS A 154 12.25 18.99 -15.10
C HIS A 154 11.67 19.56 -16.42
N ARG A 155 10.80 18.80 -17.10
CA ARG A 155 10.12 19.26 -18.32
C ARG A 155 8.64 19.47 -18.03
N PRO A 156 8.06 20.63 -18.39
CA PRO A 156 6.62 20.85 -18.30
C PRO A 156 5.84 19.76 -19.04
N LEU A 157 4.88 19.14 -18.34
CA LEU A 157 3.97 18.15 -18.92
C LEU A 157 2.61 18.78 -19.20
N SER A 158 1.95 19.29 -18.15
CA SER A 158 0.59 19.82 -18.24
C SER A 158 0.24 20.72 -17.06
N ARG A 159 -0.80 21.54 -17.27
CA ARG A 159 -1.56 22.14 -16.16
C ARG A 159 -2.90 21.42 -16.10
N TRP A 160 -3.27 20.95 -14.92
CA TRP A 160 -4.52 20.26 -14.70
C TRP A 160 -5.39 21.03 -13.70
N TRP A 161 -6.59 21.36 -14.14
CA TRP A 161 -7.66 21.80 -13.29
C TRP A 161 -8.54 20.57 -13.03
N CYS A 162 -8.48 19.99 -11.83
CA CYS A 162 -8.99 18.65 -11.57
C CYS A 162 -9.46 18.47 -10.12
N ASP A 163 -10.13 17.34 -9.85
CA ASP A 163 -10.49 16.93 -8.49
C ASP A 163 -9.29 16.35 -7.73
N ALA A 164 -8.43 15.63 -8.44
CA ALA A 164 -7.22 15.04 -7.88
C ALA A 164 -6.19 14.68 -8.95
N VAL A 165 -4.95 14.48 -8.53
CA VAL A 165 -3.90 13.77 -9.27
C VAL A 165 -3.46 12.59 -8.43
N ILE A 166 -3.35 11.43 -9.06
CA ILE A 166 -2.94 10.16 -8.44
C ILE A 166 -1.62 9.74 -9.07
N CYS A 167 -0.62 9.47 -8.23
CA CYS A 167 0.60 8.79 -8.62
C CYS A 167 0.67 7.46 -7.88
N ALA A 168 0.57 6.35 -8.61
CA ALA A 168 0.49 5.01 -8.05
C ALA A 168 1.69 4.15 -8.44
N THR A 169 2.04 3.21 -7.56
CA THR A 169 2.93 2.09 -7.84
C THR A 169 2.20 1.00 -8.62
N PRO A 170 2.85 -0.06 -9.10
CA PRO A 170 2.19 -1.24 -9.64
C PRO A 170 1.19 -1.85 -8.64
N THR A 171 1.55 -1.92 -7.37
CA THR A 171 0.64 -2.37 -6.29
C THR A 171 -0.60 -1.50 -6.21
N GLY A 172 -0.45 -0.17 -6.23
CA GLY A 172 -1.54 0.81 -6.18
C GLY A 172 -2.37 0.87 -7.46
N SER A 173 -1.89 0.28 -8.57
CA SER A 173 -2.64 0.24 -9.83
C SER A 173 -3.99 -0.49 -9.72
N THR A 174 -4.16 -1.33 -8.70
CA THR A 174 -5.42 -2.04 -8.39
C THR A 174 -6.21 -1.40 -7.24
N ALA A 175 -5.73 -0.27 -6.68
CA ALA A 175 -6.35 0.48 -5.60
C ALA A 175 -7.11 1.72 -6.13
N TYR A 176 -6.78 2.92 -5.67
CA TYR A 176 -7.51 4.13 -6.08
C TYR A 176 -7.29 4.46 -7.56
N ALA A 177 -6.09 4.24 -8.09
CA ALA A 177 -5.79 4.43 -9.50
C ALA A 177 -6.72 3.59 -10.41
N TYR A 178 -7.07 2.36 -10.02
CA TYR A 178 -8.04 1.53 -10.75
C TYR A 178 -9.42 2.18 -10.80
N SER A 179 -9.92 2.66 -9.67
CA SER A 179 -11.22 3.32 -9.59
C SER A 179 -11.28 4.62 -10.39
N ALA A 180 -10.12 5.27 -10.58
CA ALA A 180 -9.95 6.45 -11.40
C ALA A 180 -9.72 6.15 -12.90
N GLY A 181 -9.82 4.89 -13.34
CA GLY A 181 -9.66 4.47 -14.73
C GLY A 181 -8.21 4.25 -15.16
N GLY A 182 -7.30 4.09 -14.22
CA GLY A 182 -5.91 3.69 -14.45
C GLY A 182 -5.78 2.25 -14.96
N PRO A 183 -4.68 1.91 -15.64
CA PRO A 183 -4.39 0.54 -16.07
C PRO A 183 -4.02 -0.33 -14.87
N VAL A 184 -4.34 -1.61 -14.94
CA VAL A 184 -3.76 -2.62 -14.03
C VAL A 184 -2.33 -2.88 -14.49
N VAL A 185 -1.39 -2.77 -13.55
CA VAL A 185 0.03 -3.04 -13.77
C VAL A 185 0.42 -4.25 -12.92
N TRP A 186 1.14 -5.20 -13.54
CA TRP A 186 1.67 -6.36 -12.81
C TRP A 186 2.69 -5.92 -11.76
N PRO A 187 2.73 -6.55 -10.59
CA PRO A 187 3.64 -6.15 -9.49
C PRO A 187 5.12 -6.15 -9.88
N GLU A 188 5.50 -7.04 -10.82
CA GLU A 188 6.88 -7.20 -11.29
C GLU A 188 7.29 -6.15 -12.36
N VAL A 189 6.34 -5.32 -12.79
CA VAL A 189 6.63 -4.25 -13.77
C VAL A 189 7.03 -2.98 -13.04
N ASP A 190 8.29 -2.62 -13.12
CA ASP A 190 8.81 -1.37 -12.56
C ASP A 190 8.26 -0.16 -13.33
N ALA A 191 7.23 0.46 -12.80
CA ALA A 191 6.57 1.62 -13.40
C ALA A 191 5.86 2.48 -12.36
N LEU A 192 5.62 3.74 -12.68
CA LEU A 192 4.70 4.62 -11.96
C LEU A 192 3.48 4.89 -12.86
N VAL A 193 2.31 4.97 -12.27
CA VAL A 193 1.07 5.34 -12.97
C VAL A 193 0.66 6.73 -12.51
N LEU A 194 0.62 7.69 -13.43
CA LEU A 194 0.20 9.07 -13.14
C LEU A 194 -1.10 9.36 -13.90
N LEU A 195 -2.12 9.84 -13.19
CA LEU A 195 -3.40 10.19 -13.79
C LEU A 195 -4.11 11.31 -13.04
N PRO A 196 -4.76 12.24 -13.76
CA PRO A 196 -5.68 13.21 -13.17
C PRO A 196 -7.08 12.61 -13.05
N LEU A 197 -7.81 13.01 -12.01
CA LEU A 197 -9.22 12.64 -11.79
C LEU A 197 -10.12 13.83 -12.14
N ALA A 198 -11.13 13.60 -12.99
CA ALA A 198 -12.11 14.60 -13.43
C ALA A 198 -11.47 15.90 -13.97
N ALA A 199 -10.36 15.80 -14.68
CA ALA A 199 -9.61 16.97 -15.13
C ALA A 199 -10.28 17.66 -16.34
N HIS A 200 -10.30 18.98 -16.31
CA HIS A 200 -10.63 19.84 -17.43
C HIS A 200 -9.34 20.14 -18.22
N ALA A 201 -8.96 19.24 -19.10
CA ALA A 201 -7.79 19.36 -19.96
C ALA A 201 -7.98 18.58 -21.27
N LEU A 202 -7.20 18.93 -22.29
CA LEU A 202 -7.25 18.22 -23.59
C LEU A 202 -6.69 16.79 -23.49
N PHE A 203 -5.77 16.55 -22.57
CA PHE A 203 -5.18 15.24 -22.34
C PHE A 203 -5.36 14.83 -20.88
N THR A 204 -6.15 13.79 -20.66
CA THR A 204 -6.52 13.28 -19.32
C THR A 204 -6.29 11.77 -19.19
N ARG A 205 -5.53 11.19 -20.13
CA ARG A 205 -5.27 9.76 -20.11
C ARG A 205 -4.27 9.39 -19.02
N PRO A 206 -4.48 8.27 -18.32
CA PRO A 206 -3.46 7.69 -17.46
C PRO A 206 -2.15 7.44 -18.20
N MET A 207 -1.05 7.76 -17.58
CA MET A 207 0.29 7.57 -18.12
C MET A 207 1.06 6.56 -17.30
N VAL A 208 1.78 5.67 -17.98
CA VAL A 208 2.77 4.78 -17.36
C VAL A 208 4.14 5.44 -17.55
N ILE A 209 4.82 5.71 -16.47
CA ILE A 209 6.05 6.50 -16.39
C ILE A 209 7.18 5.62 -15.87
N SER A 210 8.40 5.87 -16.33
CA SER A 210 9.59 5.21 -15.82
C SER A 210 9.73 5.42 -14.30
N PRO A 211 10.06 4.39 -13.52
CA PRO A 211 10.30 4.53 -12.08
C PRO A 211 11.53 5.39 -11.77
N ARG A 212 12.39 5.64 -12.77
CA ARG A 212 13.56 6.52 -12.65
C ARG A 212 13.25 7.98 -12.86
N SER A 213 12.04 8.32 -13.32
CA SER A 213 11.62 9.71 -13.55
C SER A 213 11.27 10.39 -12.24
N GLU A 214 11.55 11.67 -12.16
CA GLU A 214 11.09 12.57 -11.12
C GLU A 214 9.80 13.26 -11.59
N ILE A 215 8.74 13.12 -10.82
CA ILE A 215 7.46 13.79 -11.06
C ILE A 215 7.36 14.96 -10.09
N VAL A 216 7.21 16.17 -10.60
CA VAL A 216 7.07 17.38 -9.79
C VAL A 216 5.70 17.97 -10.00
N ILE A 217 5.00 18.27 -8.91
CA ILE A 217 3.67 18.88 -8.91
C ILE A 217 3.70 20.14 -8.07
N ASP A 218 3.55 21.29 -8.73
CA ASP A 218 3.42 22.59 -8.08
C ASP A 218 1.95 22.89 -7.82
N ILE A 219 1.64 23.33 -6.60
CA ILE A 219 0.28 23.67 -6.17
C ILE A 219 0.02 25.13 -6.53
N GLU A 220 -0.90 25.36 -7.47
CA GLU A 220 -1.30 26.70 -7.92
C GLU A 220 -2.60 27.20 -7.22
N SER A 221 -3.39 26.27 -6.66
CA SER A 221 -4.56 26.56 -5.83
C SER A 221 -4.18 27.04 -4.42
N GLU A 222 -5.09 27.75 -3.76
CA GLU A 222 -4.88 28.26 -2.38
C GLU A 222 -4.68 27.12 -1.38
N SER A 223 -5.35 25.98 -1.58
CA SER A 223 -5.23 24.80 -0.72
C SER A 223 -5.49 23.50 -1.48
N ALA A 224 -4.88 22.44 -1.02
CA ALA A 224 -5.12 21.04 -1.41
C ALA A 224 -4.71 20.11 -0.26
N ASP A 225 -4.96 18.82 -0.41
CA ASP A 225 -4.49 17.80 0.53
C ASP A 225 -3.63 16.78 -0.21
N LEU A 226 -2.50 16.42 0.38
CA LEU A 226 -1.70 15.26 0.00
C LEU A 226 -2.13 14.08 0.87
N ASN A 227 -2.44 12.96 0.25
CA ASN A 227 -2.67 11.69 0.95
C ASN A 227 -1.68 10.63 0.42
N ALA A 228 -1.11 9.86 1.34
CA ALA A 228 -0.30 8.68 1.01
C ALA A 228 -0.99 7.44 1.60
N ASP A 229 -1.34 6.49 0.74
CA ASP A 229 -2.07 5.24 1.05
C ASP A 229 -3.41 5.44 1.79
N GLY A 230 -4.00 6.66 1.74
CA GLY A 230 -5.17 7.02 2.52
C GLY A 230 -4.95 7.03 4.05
N ILE A 231 -3.73 6.83 4.51
CA ILE A 231 -3.36 6.76 5.94
C ILE A 231 -2.73 8.08 6.41
N ARG A 232 -1.87 8.69 5.60
CA ARG A 232 -1.11 9.89 5.93
C ARG A 232 -1.63 11.06 5.12
N ARG A 233 -2.13 12.08 5.80
CA ARG A 233 -2.69 13.28 5.19
C ARG A 233 -1.91 14.51 5.60
N THR A 234 -1.59 15.36 4.63
CA THR A 234 -0.87 16.61 4.83
C THR A 234 -1.55 17.72 4.05
N LYS A 235 -1.78 18.87 4.70
CA LYS A 235 -2.34 20.04 4.04
C LYS A 235 -1.29 20.74 3.19
N LEU A 236 -1.66 21.01 1.96
CA LEU A 236 -0.89 21.78 1.00
C LEU A 236 -1.46 23.19 0.90
N GLN A 237 -0.61 24.12 0.52
CA GLN A 237 -0.97 25.51 0.23
C GLN A 237 -0.34 25.96 -1.08
N LYS A 238 -0.79 27.07 -1.60
CA LYS A 238 -0.26 27.69 -2.81
C LYS A 238 1.26 27.84 -2.77
N ASN A 239 1.91 27.54 -3.88
CA ASN A 239 3.35 27.51 -4.06
C ASN A 239 4.09 26.38 -3.31
N ASP A 240 3.38 25.44 -2.70
CA ASP A 240 4.00 24.19 -2.30
C ASP A 240 4.38 23.37 -3.53
N ARG A 241 5.45 22.60 -3.39
CA ARG A 241 5.91 21.66 -4.42
C ARG A 241 5.98 20.26 -3.85
N VAL A 242 5.38 19.33 -4.54
CA VAL A 242 5.47 17.89 -4.23
C VAL A 242 6.35 17.22 -5.28
N VAL A 243 7.38 16.53 -4.82
CA VAL A 243 8.28 15.73 -5.66
C VAL A 243 8.01 14.27 -5.39
N LEU A 244 7.78 13.48 -6.44
CA LEU A 244 7.47 12.06 -6.38
C LEU A 244 8.52 11.28 -7.16
N THR A 245 9.06 10.22 -6.56
CA THR A 245 10.02 9.30 -7.17
C THR A 245 9.76 7.89 -6.68
N SER A 246 10.27 6.86 -7.36
CA SER A 246 10.30 5.54 -6.71
C SER A 246 11.17 5.61 -5.46
N ASP A 247 10.78 4.88 -4.42
CA ASP A 247 11.55 4.80 -3.19
C ASP A 247 12.70 3.78 -3.37
N LYS A 248 13.69 3.86 -2.50
CA LYS A 248 14.82 2.93 -2.44
C LYS A 248 14.52 1.67 -1.63
N GLU A 249 13.54 1.76 -0.76
CA GLU A 249 13.15 0.67 0.14
C GLU A 249 11.82 0.09 -0.33
N ASP A 250 11.82 -1.21 -0.57
CA ASP A 250 10.63 -1.97 -0.91
C ASP A 250 9.85 -2.41 0.33
N VAL A 251 8.61 -2.79 0.14
CA VAL A 251 7.82 -3.51 1.14
C VAL A 251 7.92 -5.00 0.85
N LEU A 252 8.34 -5.77 1.84
CA LEU A 252 8.49 -7.21 1.73
C LEU A 252 7.18 -7.90 2.11
N LEU A 253 6.56 -8.60 1.15
CA LEU A 253 5.43 -9.48 1.41
C LEU A 253 5.89 -10.93 1.52
N ALA A 254 5.38 -11.64 2.53
CA ALA A 254 5.64 -13.07 2.70
C ALA A 254 4.44 -13.87 2.20
N HIS A 255 4.69 -14.95 1.46
CA HIS A 255 3.68 -15.85 0.93
C HIS A 255 4.00 -17.31 1.29
N ILE A 256 3.04 -17.99 1.93
CA ILE A 256 3.13 -19.43 2.21
C ILE A 256 2.75 -20.23 0.95
N LYS A 257 1.72 -19.73 0.25
CA LYS A 257 1.25 -20.28 -1.02
C LYS A 257 1.22 -19.15 -2.06
N PRO A 258 2.33 -18.90 -2.76
CA PRO A 258 2.34 -17.90 -3.81
C PRO A 258 1.26 -18.18 -4.85
N ALA A 259 0.50 -17.17 -5.19
CA ALA A 259 -0.52 -17.26 -6.23
C ALA A 259 -0.20 -16.29 -7.35
N ALA A 260 -0.41 -16.70 -8.59
CA ALA A 260 -0.21 -15.86 -9.75
C ALA A 260 -1.09 -14.58 -9.64
N PHE A 261 -0.56 -13.44 -10.08
CA PHE A 261 -1.30 -12.19 -10.03
C PHE A 261 -2.62 -12.25 -10.84
N ALA A 262 -2.63 -13.02 -11.95
CA ALA A 262 -3.84 -13.27 -12.73
C ALA A 262 -4.94 -13.93 -11.89
N ASP A 263 -4.60 -14.89 -11.02
CA ASP A 263 -5.58 -15.57 -10.15
C ASP A 263 -6.16 -14.59 -9.13
N ARG A 264 -5.34 -13.65 -8.62
CA ARG A 264 -5.80 -12.57 -7.74
C ARG A 264 -6.78 -11.65 -8.45
N LEU A 265 -6.53 -11.29 -9.72
CA LEU A 265 -7.44 -10.49 -10.54
C LEU A 265 -8.78 -11.21 -10.75
N VAL A 266 -8.73 -12.49 -11.16
CA VAL A 266 -9.92 -13.31 -11.36
C VAL A 266 -10.75 -13.39 -10.08
N ALA A 267 -10.11 -13.71 -8.96
CA ALA A 267 -10.79 -13.86 -7.68
C ALA A 267 -11.38 -12.54 -7.17
N LYS A 268 -10.65 -11.43 -7.31
CA LYS A 268 -11.06 -10.11 -6.81
C LYS A 268 -12.17 -9.50 -7.65
N PHE A 269 -12.03 -9.52 -8.98
CA PHE A 269 -12.97 -8.89 -9.90
C PHE A 269 -14.03 -9.85 -10.44
N LYS A 270 -13.98 -11.13 -10.04
CA LYS A 270 -14.88 -12.19 -10.51
C LYS A 270 -14.90 -12.26 -12.05
N LEU A 271 -13.71 -12.25 -12.64
CA LEU A 271 -13.59 -12.25 -14.09
C LEU A 271 -14.13 -13.57 -14.67
N PRO A 272 -14.89 -13.51 -15.80
CA PRO A 272 -15.47 -14.70 -16.41
C PRO A 272 -14.40 -15.48 -17.18
N VAL A 273 -13.77 -16.46 -16.55
CA VAL A 273 -12.71 -17.30 -17.17
C VAL A 273 -13.24 -18.28 -18.22
N GLU A 274 -14.55 -18.60 -18.17
CA GLU A 274 -15.24 -19.46 -19.14
C GLU A 274 -15.89 -18.66 -20.30
N GLY A 275 -15.58 -17.36 -20.38
CA GLY A 275 -16.18 -16.45 -21.34
C GLY A 275 -17.50 -15.84 -20.86
N TRP A 276 -17.87 -14.70 -21.47
CA TRP A 276 -19.06 -13.96 -21.04
C TRP A 276 -20.39 -14.53 -21.57
N ARG A 277 -20.30 -15.48 -22.53
CA ARG A 277 -21.43 -16.27 -23.02
C ARG A 277 -21.48 -17.62 -22.27
N GLY A 278 -21.42 -17.57 -20.93
CA GLY A 278 -21.63 -18.75 -20.13
C GLY A 278 -22.93 -19.44 -20.52
N GLU A 279 -22.85 -20.75 -20.79
CA GLU A 279 -24.01 -21.61 -20.94
C GLU A 279 -24.80 -21.67 -19.64
#